data_3d95053d10f4da16d5c91aa4f8616250
#
_entry.id   3d95053d10f4da16d5c91aa4f8616250
#
_cell.length_a   1.000
_cell.length_b   1.000
_cell.length_c   1.000
_cell.angle_alpha   90.00
_cell.angle_beta   90.00
_cell.angle_gamma   90.00
#
_symmetry.space_group_name_H-M   'P 1'
#
loop_
_entity.id
_entity.type
_entity.pdbx_description
1 polymer ?
#
loop_
_entity_poly.entity_id
_entity_poly.type
_entity_poly.pdbx_seq_one_letter_code
_entity_poly.pdbx_strand_id
1 'polypeptide(L)'
;RLSLVGSEMCIRDRNKTQHTHFVWDWKNYSMTTADNKKSSTDQQKEALRKAALEYHEFPTPGKIAVTPTKQLTNQRDLALAYSPGVAAACEEIVKDPSNAFRYTSRGNLVGVVTNGTAVLGLGDIGPLASKPVMEGKGVLFKKFAGIDVFDIEINEKDPDKLIEIIASMEPTFGGINLEDIKAPDCFYIERKLRERMNIPVFHDDQHGTAIVVGAAIMNGLKVVGKDLKKVKLVTSGAGAAALACLDLLVDLGMPIENIWVTDLAGVVYKGRKELM
;
A
#
# COMPACT_ATOMS: atom_id res chain seq x y z
N ARG A 1 8.98 19.80 11.61
CA ARG A 1 8.32 18.51 11.38
C ARG A 1 6.87 18.75 11.05
N LEU A 2 6.54 18.77 9.76
CA LEU A 2 5.15 18.74 9.28
C LEU A 2 4.84 17.29 8.95
N SER A 3 4.08 16.60 9.83
CA SER A 3 3.48 15.34 9.50
C SER A 3 2.16 15.63 8.77
N LEU A 4 2.09 15.27 7.51
CA LEU A 4 0.82 15.17 6.80
C LEU A 4 0.12 13.90 7.28
N VAL A 5 -0.75 14.04 8.27
CA VAL A 5 -1.71 13.01 8.67
C VAL A 5 -3.09 13.54 8.34
N GLY A 6 -3.82 12.79 7.53
CA GLY A 6 -5.25 12.95 7.35
C GLY A 6 -5.65 13.60 6.03
N SER A 7 -6.04 12.77 5.09
CA SER A 7 -6.94 13.17 4.02
C SER A 7 -8.33 13.43 4.62
N GLU A 8 -8.58 14.63 5.10
CA GLU A 8 -9.93 15.09 5.34
C GLU A 8 -10.59 15.38 4.00
N MET A 9 -11.48 14.50 3.60
CA MET A 9 -12.40 14.74 2.50
C MET A 9 -13.46 15.74 2.98
N CYS A 10 -13.19 17.04 2.79
CA CYS A 10 -14.17 18.09 3.04
C CYS A 10 -15.33 17.97 2.04
N ILE A 11 -16.46 17.44 2.49
CA ILE A 11 -17.75 17.63 1.83
C ILE A 11 -18.16 19.09 2.07
N ARG A 12 -18.07 19.88 1.03
CA ARG A 12 -18.38 21.31 1.07
C ARG A 12 -19.88 21.51 0.92
N ASP A 13 -20.50 22.01 1.96
CA ASP A 13 -21.87 22.50 1.91
C ASP A 13 -21.98 23.69 0.94
N ARG A 14 -22.85 23.55 -0.07
CA ARG A 14 -23.14 24.65 -1.02
C ARG A 14 -24.10 25.62 -0.36
N ASN A 15 -23.59 26.66 0.24
CA ASN A 15 -24.23 27.97 0.29
C ASN A 15 -23.41 28.91 1.19
N LYS A 16 -22.62 29.78 0.55
CA LYS A 16 -22.41 31.18 0.88
C LYS A 16 -21.22 31.75 0.11
N THR A 17 -21.54 32.61 -0.84
CA THR A 17 -20.61 33.51 -1.50
C THR A 17 -20.03 34.50 -0.49
N GLN A 18 -18.74 34.40 -0.20
CA GLN A 18 -17.88 35.51 0.20
C GLN A 18 -16.41 35.14 -0.13
N HIS A 19 -15.84 35.91 -1.07
CA HIS A 19 -14.41 35.86 -1.37
C HIS A 19 -13.65 36.53 -0.25
N THR A 20 -12.93 35.76 0.55
CA THR A 20 -11.87 36.29 1.41
C THR A 20 -10.54 35.72 0.95
N HIS A 21 -9.69 36.62 0.47
CA HIS A 21 -8.29 36.30 0.21
C HIS A 21 -7.58 36.04 1.55
N PHE A 22 -7.14 34.81 1.79
CA PHE A 22 -6.25 34.50 2.90
C PHE A 22 -4.81 34.79 2.46
N VAL A 23 -4.26 35.90 2.97
CA VAL A 23 -2.82 36.14 2.97
C VAL A 23 -2.26 35.55 4.27
N TRP A 24 -1.36 34.58 4.17
CA TRP A 24 -0.68 34.03 5.34
C TRP A 24 0.43 34.98 5.79
N ASP A 25 0.23 35.60 6.94
CA ASP A 25 1.28 36.40 7.60
C ASP A 25 2.03 35.53 8.63
N TRP A 26 3.28 35.22 8.33
CA TRP A 26 4.15 34.35 9.11
C TRP A 26 4.72 35.01 10.40
N LYS A 27 4.42 36.28 10.66
CA LYS A 27 5.11 37.05 11.72
C LYS A 27 4.32 37.28 13.02
N ASN A 28 3.03 36.93 13.09
CA ASN A 28 2.19 37.25 14.26
C ASN A 28 1.47 36.06 14.84
N TYR A 29 2.20 35.01 15.22
CA TYR A 29 1.63 33.92 16.01
C TYR A 29 1.81 34.21 17.50
N SER A 30 0.79 34.79 18.16
CA SER A 30 0.79 34.96 19.62
C SER A 30 0.32 33.67 20.31
N MET A 31 1.08 33.24 21.32
CA MET A 31 0.92 31.95 22.02
C MET A 31 -0.35 31.79 22.90
N THR A 32 -1.31 32.68 22.86
CA THR A 32 -2.43 32.71 23.82
C THR A 32 -3.70 32.00 23.38
N THR A 33 -3.80 31.50 22.13
CA THR A 33 -4.97 30.73 21.65
C THR A 33 -4.71 29.24 21.41
N ALA A 34 -3.48 28.76 21.69
CA ALA A 34 -3.05 27.40 21.36
C ALA A 34 -3.52 26.34 22.40
N ASP A 35 -3.72 26.72 23.67
CA ASP A 35 -3.93 25.71 24.71
C ASP A 35 -5.32 25.06 24.71
N ASN A 36 -6.39 25.79 24.35
CA ASN A 36 -7.74 25.20 24.31
C ASN A 36 -8.00 24.36 23.04
N LYS A 37 -7.29 24.59 21.93
CA LYS A 37 -7.37 23.75 20.73
C LYS A 37 -6.52 22.50 20.83
N LYS A 38 -5.39 22.53 21.54
CA LYS A 38 -4.55 21.36 21.78
C LYS A 38 -5.27 20.30 22.60
N SER A 39 -6.03 20.67 23.64
CA SER A 39 -6.71 19.69 24.49
C SER A 39 -7.84 18.94 23.77
N SER A 40 -8.63 19.59 22.90
CA SER A 40 -9.69 18.92 22.15
C SER A 40 -9.14 17.99 21.06
N THR A 41 -8.06 18.38 20.40
CA THR A 41 -7.39 17.56 19.37
C THR A 41 -6.69 16.35 20.01
N ASP A 42 -6.07 16.52 21.18
CA ASP A 42 -5.40 15.43 21.90
C ASP A 42 -6.41 14.43 22.49
N GLN A 43 -7.56 14.93 22.98
CA GLN A 43 -8.67 14.08 23.42
C GLN A 43 -9.27 13.26 22.24
N GLN A 44 -9.44 13.86 21.08
CA GLN A 44 -9.92 13.15 19.88
C GLN A 44 -8.93 12.08 19.42
N LYS A 45 -7.63 12.37 19.42
CA LYS A 45 -6.59 11.40 19.09
C LYS A 45 -6.56 10.22 20.06
N GLU A 46 -6.68 10.49 21.37
CA GLU A 46 -6.69 9.42 22.37
C GLU A 46 -7.98 8.59 22.30
N ALA A 47 -9.13 9.20 22.04
CA ALA A 47 -10.37 8.48 21.81
C ALA A 47 -10.29 7.57 20.58
N LEU A 48 -9.74 8.07 19.45
CA LEU A 48 -9.51 7.27 18.25
C LEU A 48 -8.53 6.12 18.51
N ARG A 49 -7.44 6.40 19.24
CA ARG A 49 -6.47 5.38 19.63
C ARG A 49 -7.11 4.24 20.43
N LYS A 50 -7.92 4.59 21.44
CA LYS A 50 -8.63 3.60 22.24
C LYS A 50 -9.60 2.77 21.38
N ALA A 51 -10.41 3.40 20.56
CA ALA A 51 -11.34 2.72 19.66
C ALA A 51 -10.62 1.80 18.65
N ALA A 52 -9.46 2.24 18.14
CA ALA A 52 -8.65 1.42 17.24
C ALA A 52 -8.09 0.16 17.95
N LEU A 53 -7.59 0.28 19.18
CA LEU A 53 -7.13 -0.88 19.93
C LEU A 53 -8.27 -1.85 20.24
N GLU A 54 -9.42 -1.35 20.67
CA GLU A 54 -10.62 -2.16 20.89
C GLU A 54 -11.08 -2.88 19.62
N TYR A 55 -11.06 -2.19 18.48
CA TYR A 55 -11.39 -2.78 17.18
C TYR A 55 -10.46 -3.92 16.77
N HIS A 56 -9.17 -3.85 17.12
CA HIS A 56 -8.20 -4.90 16.80
C HIS A 56 -8.25 -6.09 17.77
N GLU A 57 -8.76 -5.88 19.00
CA GLU A 57 -8.81 -6.90 20.04
C GLU A 57 -10.13 -7.67 20.05
N PHE A 58 -11.26 -7.02 19.78
CA PHE A 58 -12.59 -7.59 19.94
C PHE A 58 -13.39 -7.66 18.63
N PRO A 59 -14.35 -8.64 18.52
CA PRO A 59 -14.63 -9.76 19.42
C PRO A 59 -13.59 -10.87 19.37
N THR A 60 -12.75 -10.89 18.35
CA THR A 60 -11.65 -11.84 18.14
C THR A 60 -10.44 -11.05 17.68
N PRO A 61 -9.24 -11.30 18.25
CA PRO A 61 -8.03 -10.61 17.85
C PRO A 61 -7.73 -10.74 16.35
N GLY A 62 -7.23 -9.64 15.75
CA GLY A 62 -6.92 -9.56 14.33
C GLY A 62 -8.13 -9.20 13.45
N LYS A 63 -7.91 -9.14 12.14
CA LYS A 63 -8.90 -8.69 11.15
C LYS A 63 -9.18 -9.72 10.07
N ILE A 64 -8.40 -10.78 10.01
CA ILE A 64 -8.55 -11.86 9.02
C ILE A 64 -8.70 -13.21 9.70
N ALA A 65 -9.35 -14.13 9.01
CA ALA A 65 -9.48 -15.52 9.44
C ALA A 65 -9.37 -16.43 8.22
N VAL A 66 -8.77 -17.61 8.43
CA VAL A 66 -8.74 -18.66 7.41
C VAL A 66 -9.89 -19.63 7.69
N THR A 67 -10.85 -19.69 6.76
CA THR A 67 -12.03 -20.55 6.89
C THR A 67 -12.10 -21.55 5.75
N PRO A 68 -12.46 -22.83 6.03
CA PRO A 68 -12.69 -23.81 4.98
C PRO A 68 -13.83 -23.39 4.04
N THR A 69 -13.67 -23.63 2.74
CA THR A 69 -14.70 -23.40 1.73
C THR A 69 -15.57 -24.64 1.46
N LYS A 70 -15.17 -25.79 2.02
CA LYS A 70 -15.85 -27.07 1.87
C LYS A 70 -16.30 -27.59 3.24
N GLN A 71 -17.42 -28.25 3.27
CA GLN A 71 -17.89 -28.93 4.49
C GLN A 71 -17.10 -30.20 4.77
N LEU A 72 -16.92 -30.50 6.04
CA LEU A 72 -16.33 -31.76 6.53
C LEU A 72 -17.24 -32.29 7.63
N THR A 73 -18.32 -32.97 7.23
CA THR A 73 -19.39 -33.41 8.14
C THR A 73 -19.48 -34.93 8.31
N ASN A 74 -18.89 -35.68 7.39
CA ASN A 74 -18.98 -37.12 7.38
C ASN A 74 -17.70 -37.77 6.80
N GLN A 75 -17.61 -39.09 6.88
CA GLN A 75 -16.46 -39.84 6.41
C GLN A 75 -16.21 -39.72 4.90
N ARG A 76 -17.27 -39.55 4.11
CA ARG A 76 -17.14 -39.32 2.66
C ARG A 76 -16.47 -37.97 2.39
N ASP A 77 -16.88 -36.93 3.09
CA ASP A 77 -16.28 -35.61 2.95
C ASP A 77 -14.79 -35.67 3.31
N LEU A 78 -14.45 -36.37 4.39
CA LEU A 78 -13.07 -36.59 4.79
C LEU A 78 -12.25 -37.31 3.72
N ALA A 79 -12.81 -38.36 3.13
CA ALA A 79 -12.15 -39.14 2.07
C ALA A 79 -11.91 -38.31 0.80
N LEU A 80 -12.79 -37.35 0.49
CA LEU A 80 -12.64 -36.45 -0.65
C LEU A 80 -11.69 -35.30 -0.35
N ALA A 81 -11.78 -34.72 0.86
CA ALA A 81 -10.99 -33.56 1.25
C ALA A 81 -9.52 -33.91 1.55
N TYR A 82 -9.25 -35.12 2.00
CA TYR A 82 -7.92 -35.55 2.41
C TYR A 82 -7.57 -36.91 1.79
N SER A 83 -7.44 -37.96 2.55
CA SER A 83 -7.03 -39.28 2.05
C SER A 83 -8.22 -40.22 1.90
N PRO A 84 -8.35 -40.96 0.75
CA PRO A 84 -7.45 -41.03 -0.42
C PRO A 84 -7.75 -40.04 -1.55
N GLY A 85 -8.89 -39.35 -1.55
CA GLY A 85 -9.41 -38.62 -2.71
C GLY A 85 -8.54 -37.40 -3.15
N VAL A 86 -7.80 -36.79 -2.23
CA VAL A 86 -6.91 -35.66 -2.54
C VAL A 86 -5.84 -36.02 -3.57
N ALA A 87 -5.45 -37.28 -3.66
CA ALA A 87 -4.45 -37.77 -4.63
C ALA A 87 -4.85 -37.43 -6.07
N ALA A 88 -6.13 -37.55 -6.41
CA ALA A 88 -6.61 -37.24 -7.75
C ALA A 88 -6.33 -35.78 -8.17
N ALA A 89 -6.53 -34.81 -7.27
CA ALA A 89 -6.20 -33.40 -7.55
C ALA A 89 -4.69 -33.20 -7.69
N CYS A 90 -3.87 -33.84 -6.85
CA CYS A 90 -2.42 -33.79 -6.93
C CYS A 90 -1.91 -34.36 -8.27
N GLU A 91 -2.43 -35.51 -8.71
CA GLU A 91 -2.08 -36.15 -9.99
C GLU A 91 -2.42 -35.26 -11.19
N GLU A 92 -3.57 -34.59 -11.18
CA GLU A 92 -3.95 -33.65 -12.23
C GLU A 92 -3.04 -32.41 -12.27
N ILE A 93 -2.59 -31.91 -11.12
CA ILE A 93 -1.63 -30.79 -11.07
C ILE A 93 -0.24 -31.24 -11.54
N VAL A 94 0.17 -32.47 -11.25
CA VAL A 94 1.44 -33.03 -11.79
C VAL A 94 1.41 -33.15 -13.30
N LYS A 95 0.26 -33.56 -13.89
CA LYS A 95 0.09 -33.65 -15.34
C LYS A 95 0.11 -32.26 -16.03
N ASP A 96 -0.57 -31.30 -15.40
CA ASP A 96 -0.63 -29.91 -15.88
C ASP A 96 -0.64 -28.96 -14.68
N PRO A 97 0.47 -28.24 -14.41
CA PRO A 97 0.58 -27.30 -13.31
C PRO A 97 -0.49 -26.20 -13.30
N SER A 98 -1.09 -25.86 -14.45
CA SER A 98 -2.16 -24.86 -14.52
C SER A 98 -3.42 -25.30 -13.75
N ASN A 99 -3.60 -26.59 -13.53
CA ASN A 99 -4.68 -27.14 -12.72
C ASN A 99 -4.61 -26.73 -11.23
N ALA A 100 -3.47 -26.21 -10.75
CA ALA A 100 -3.37 -25.63 -9.42
C ALA A 100 -4.37 -24.47 -9.23
N PHE A 101 -4.62 -23.67 -10.26
CA PHE A 101 -5.62 -22.58 -10.21
C PHE A 101 -7.07 -23.10 -10.16
N ARG A 102 -7.28 -24.33 -10.59
CA ARG A 102 -8.61 -24.95 -10.63
C ARG A 102 -8.94 -25.74 -9.35
N TYR A 103 -7.95 -26.43 -8.80
CA TYR A 103 -8.15 -27.37 -7.70
C TYR A 103 -7.66 -26.87 -6.35
N THR A 104 -7.05 -25.69 -6.28
CA THR A 104 -6.60 -25.07 -5.03
C THR A 104 -7.08 -23.63 -4.91
N SER A 105 -6.86 -23.00 -3.75
CA SER A 105 -7.14 -21.58 -3.54
C SER A 105 -6.16 -20.64 -4.25
N ARG A 106 -5.09 -21.18 -4.85
CA ARG A 106 -3.99 -20.40 -5.45
C ARG A 106 -4.47 -19.33 -6.45
N GLY A 107 -5.53 -19.64 -7.21
CA GLY A 107 -6.07 -18.71 -8.23
C GLY A 107 -6.69 -17.43 -7.68
N ASN A 108 -7.02 -17.39 -6.38
CA ASN A 108 -7.61 -16.23 -5.72
C ASN A 108 -6.87 -15.86 -4.42
N LEU A 109 -5.61 -16.21 -4.28
CA LEU A 109 -4.81 -15.98 -3.09
C LEU A 109 -3.57 -15.12 -3.40
N VAL A 110 -3.47 -13.96 -2.77
CA VAL A 110 -2.31 -13.05 -2.87
C VAL A 110 -1.53 -13.07 -1.58
N GLY A 111 -0.20 -13.13 -1.68
CA GLY A 111 0.71 -12.88 -0.55
C GLY A 111 0.95 -11.38 -0.40
N VAL A 112 0.51 -10.78 0.70
CA VAL A 112 0.91 -9.42 1.10
C VAL A 112 2.17 -9.54 1.92
N VAL A 113 3.30 -9.11 1.36
CA VAL A 113 4.63 -9.36 1.93
C VAL A 113 5.29 -8.06 2.36
N THR A 114 5.81 -8.05 3.58
CA THR A 114 6.53 -6.91 4.16
C THR A 114 7.74 -7.34 4.98
N ASN A 115 8.71 -6.45 5.14
CA ASN A 115 9.70 -6.52 6.21
C ASN A 115 9.56 -5.36 7.22
N GLY A 116 8.52 -4.54 7.08
CA GLY A 116 8.17 -3.47 8.01
C GLY A 116 9.17 -2.32 8.10
N THR A 117 9.92 -2.05 7.00
CA THR A 117 10.99 -1.05 6.99
C THR A 117 10.55 0.36 6.59
N ALA A 118 9.33 0.53 6.09
CA ALA A 118 8.80 1.84 5.67
C ALA A 118 7.31 1.99 5.94
N VAL A 119 6.85 1.64 7.12
CA VAL A 119 5.43 1.76 7.50
C VAL A 119 5.03 3.23 7.57
N LEU A 120 3.96 3.61 6.87
CA LEU A 120 3.51 4.99 6.71
C LEU A 120 3.34 5.70 8.07
N GLY A 121 4.08 6.79 8.24
CA GLY A 121 4.06 7.62 9.45
C GLY A 121 4.83 7.04 10.66
N LEU A 122 5.29 5.78 10.60
CA LEU A 122 5.98 5.10 11.69
C LEU A 122 7.44 4.75 11.35
N GLY A 123 7.77 4.59 10.05
CA GLY A 123 9.11 4.25 9.58
C GLY A 123 9.44 2.76 9.75
N ASP A 124 10.70 2.46 10.09
CA ASP A 124 11.19 1.08 10.32
C ASP A 124 10.76 0.59 11.70
N ILE A 125 9.58 -0.01 11.77
CA ILE A 125 9.04 -0.61 13.01
C ILE A 125 9.20 -2.13 13.07
N GLY A 126 9.73 -2.71 12.00
CA GLY A 126 9.96 -4.14 11.85
C GLY A 126 8.71 -4.96 11.50
N PRO A 127 8.93 -6.23 11.12
CA PRO A 127 7.87 -7.06 10.55
C PRO A 127 6.72 -7.36 11.53
N LEU A 128 7.01 -7.69 12.78
CA LEU A 128 5.97 -8.05 13.74
C LEU A 128 5.01 -6.88 14.02
N ALA A 129 5.54 -5.67 14.17
CA ALA A 129 4.72 -4.49 14.46
C ALA A 129 3.94 -4.00 13.22
N SER A 130 4.34 -4.38 12.00
CA SER A 130 3.63 -4.06 10.76
C SER A 130 2.43 -4.96 10.49
N LYS A 131 2.32 -6.12 11.17
CA LYS A 131 1.24 -7.08 10.96
C LYS A 131 -0.17 -6.48 10.96
N PRO A 132 -0.56 -5.58 11.89
CA PRO A 132 -1.90 -4.99 11.84
C PRO A 132 -2.18 -4.20 10.55
N VAL A 133 -1.15 -3.60 9.93
CA VAL A 133 -1.28 -2.90 8.64
C VAL A 133 -1.51 -3.91 7.53
N MET A 134 -0.75 -5.01 7.52
CA MET A 134 -0.84 -6.06 6.51
C MET A 134 -2.20 -6.78 6.54
N GLU A 135 -2.72 -7.10 7.73
CA GLU A 135 -4.10 -7.59 7.87
C GLU A 135 -5.12 -6.58 7.33
N GLY A 136 -4.91 -5.28 7.59
CA GLY A 136 -5.72 -4.21 7.01
C GLY A 136 -5.71 -4.23 5.49
N LYS A 137 -4.54 -4.42 4.87
CA LYS A 137 -4.41 -4.59 3.42
C LYS A 137 -5.21 -5.81 2.94
N GLY A 138 -5.15 -6.94 3.65
CA GLY A 138 -5.94 -8.14 3.36
C GLY A 138 -7.45 -7.87 3.38
N VAL A 139 -7.94 -7.11 4.35
CA VAL A 139 -9.36 -6.68 4.41
C VAL A 139 -9.74 -5.86 3.18
N LEU A 140 -8.87 -4.94 2.72
CA LEU A 140 -9.13 -4.13 1.52
C LEU A 140 -9.18 -5.00 0.25
N PHE A 141 -8.24 -5.93 0.06
CA PHE A 141 -8.26 -6.89 -1.04
C PHE A 141 -9.57 -7.70 -1.07
N LYS A 142 -9.98 -8.23 0.08
CA LYS A 142 -11.23 -8.98 0.18
C LYS A 142 -12.45 -8.12 -0.11
N LYS A 143 -12.52 -6.92 0.48
CA LYS A 143 -13.69 -6.05 0.37
C LYS A 143 -13.88 -5.51 -1.04
N PHE A 144 -12.81 -5.07 -1.70
CA PHE A 144 -12.91 -4.36 -2.98
C PHE A 144 -12.69 -5.24 -4.21
N ALA A 145 -11.92 -6.33 -4.07
CA ALA A 145 -11.59 -7.21 -5.19
C ALA A 145 -12.07 -8.65 -5.01
N GLY A 146 -12.57 -9.04 -3.83
CA GLY A 146 -12.94 -10.42 -3.54
C GLY A 146 -11.75 -11.38 -3.42
N ILE A 147 -10.53 -10.86 -3.41
CA ILE A 147 -9.27 -11.62 -3.36
C ILE A 147 -8.96 -11.99 -1.91
N ASP A 148 -8.58 -13.24 -1.68
CA ASP A 148 -8.06 -13.71 -0.40
C ASP A 148 -6.59 -13.35 -0.23
N VAL A 149 -6.16 -13.11 1.00
CA VAL A 149 -4.80 -12.71 1.32
C VAL A 149 -4.25 -13.53 2.48
N PHE A 150 -2.99 -13.94 2.34
CA PHE A 150 -2.13 -14.22 3.48
C PHE A 150 -1.14 -13.07 3.63
N ASP A 151 -1.10 -12.47 4.81
CA ASP A 151 -0.09 -11.50 5.18
C ASP A 151 1.15 -12.23 5.71
N ILE A 152 2.32 -11.85 5.18
CA ILE A 152 3.60 -12.51 5.42
C ILE A 152 4.61 -11.45 5.86
N GLU A 153 4.92 -11.45 7.14
CA GLU A 153 5.88 -10.57 7.75
C GLU A 153 7.24 -11.27 7.86
N ILE A 154 8.23 -10.82 7.07
CA ILE A 154 9.54 -11.45 6.98
C ILE A 154 10.59 -10.67 7.76
N ASN A 155 11.23 -11.33 8.73
CA ASN A 155 12.31 -10.73 9.51
C ASN A 155 13.65 -10.84 8.78
N GLU A 156 13.74 -10.19 7.59
CA GLU A 156 14.98 -10.09 6.81
C GLU A 156 15.09 -8.68 6.21
N LYS A 157 16.28 -8.09 6.37
CA LYS A 157 16.58 -6.75 5.83
C LYS A 157 17.55 -6.78 4.65
N ASP A 158 18.23 -7.90 4.43
CA ASP A 158 19.09 -8.10 3.25
C ASP A 158 18.18 -8.29 2.03
N PRO A 159 18.25 -7.42 1.00
CA PRO A 159 17.39 -7.49 -0.16
C PRO A 159 17.52 -8.81 -0.94
N ASP A 160 18.72 -9.35 -1.09
CA ASP A 160 18.94 -10.58 -1.87
C ASP A 160 18.32 -11.79 -1.15
N LYS A 161 18.49 -11.89 0.17
CA LYS A 161 17.85 -12.93 0.95
C LYS A 161 16.33 -12.80 0.96
N LEU A 162 15.81 -11.58 1.06
CA LEU A 162 14.37 -11.32 1.01
C LEU A 162 13.80 -11.78 -0.34
N ILE A 163 14.49 -11.50 -1.44
CA ILE A 163 14.13 -11.95 -2.79
C ILE A 163 14.07 -13.49 -2.84
N GLU A 164 15.08 -14.20 -2.29
CA GLU A 164 15.10 -15.66 -2.26
C GLU A 164 13.91 -16.24 -1.48
N ILE A 165 13.61 -15.67 -0.32
CA ILE A 165 12.48 -16.11 0.52
C ILE A 165 11.16 -15.91 -0.24
N ILE A 166 10.93 -14.72 -0.78
CA ILE A 166 9.67 -14.40 -1.48
C ILE A 166 9.50 -15.27 -2.72
N ALA A 167 10.55 -15.40 -3.54
CA ALA A 167 10.49 -16.22 -4.74
C ALA A 167 10.18 -17.70 -4.45
N SER A 168 10.67 -18.22 -3.34
CA SER A 168 10.41 -19.62 -2.94
C SER A 168 8.93 -19.87 -2.56
N MET A 169 8.15 -18.83 -2.28
CA MET A 169 6.73 -18.93 -1.94
C MET A 169 5.80 -18.93 -3.18
N GLU A 170 6.33 -18.77 -4.39
CA GLU A 170 5.53 -18.73 -5.64
C GLU A 170 4.48 -19.84 -5.75
N PRO A 171 4.77 -21.11 -5.37
CA PRO A 171 3.78 -22.18 -5.50
C PRO A 171 2.48 -21.96 -4.71
N THR A 172 2.54 -21.15 -3.64
CA THR A 172 1.39 -20.89 -2.76
C THR A 172 0.43 -19.86 -3.33
N PHE A 173 0.94 -18.87 -4.08
CA PHE A 173 0.20 -17.66 -4.42
C PHE A 173 -0.13 -17.54 -5.90
N GLY A 174 -1.23 -16.84 -6.19
CA GLY A 174 -1.56 -16.34 -7.52
C GLY A 174 -0.95 -14.99 -7.85
N GLY A 175 -0.42 -14.27 -6.86
CA GLY A 175 0.29 -13.00 -7.00
C GLY A 175 0.92 -12.56 -5.69
N ILE A 176 1.84 -11.61 -5.76
CA ILE A 176 2.53 -10.99 -4.62
C ILE A 176 2.28 -9.49 -4.62
N ASN A 177 1.84 -8.97 -3.50
CA ASN A 177 1.83 -7.55 -3.17
C ASN A 177 2.94 -7.26 -2.17
N LEU A 178 3.93 -6.49 -2.58
CA LEU A 178 4.95 -5.96 -1.68
C LEU A 178 4.41 -4.69 -1.01
N GLU A 179 4.60 -4.59 0.31
CA GLU A 179 4.05 -3.49 1.11
C GLU A 179 5.07 -3.01 2.13
N ASP A 180 5.17 -1.69 2.33
CA ASP A 180 5.96 -1.06 3.39
C ASP A 180 7.45 -1.48 3.39
N ILE A 181 8.03 -1.70 2.22
CA ILE A 181 9.46 -1.94 2.01
C ILE A 181 10.13 -0.64 1.62
N LYS A 182 11.16 -0.22 2.35
CA LYS A 182 11.81 1.07 2.16
C LYS A 182 12.48 1.26 0.80
N ALA A 183 12.49 2.49 0.31
CA ALA A 183 13.37 2.88 -0.79
C ALA A 183 14.82 3.01 -0.28
N PRO A 184 15.84 2.71 -1.12
CA PRO A 184 15.75 2.27 -2.51
C PRO A 184 15.55 0.75 -2.69
N ASP A 185 15.60 -0.04 -1.61
CA ASP A 185 15.57 -1.50 -1.65
C ASP A 185 14.32 -2.03 -2.37
N CYS A 186 13.16 -1.38 -2.17
CA CYS A 186 11.90 -1.78 -2.78
C CYS A 186 11.96 -1.82 -4.32
N PHE A 187 12.69 -0.91 -4.97
CA PHE A 187 12.85 -0.90 -6.43
C PHE A 187 13.64 -2.10 -6.93
N TYR A 188 14.71 -2.45 -6.20
CA TYR A 188 15.55 -3.58 -6.53
C TYR A 188 14.81 -4.90 -6.32
N ILE A 189 14.17 -5.05 -5.17
CA ILE A 189 13.43 -6.26 -4.78
C ILE A 189 12.29 -6.52 -5.78
N GLU A 190 11.45 -5.53 -6.06
CA GLU A 190 10.34 -5.69 -7.01
C GLU A 190 10.84 -6.11 -8.39
N ARG A 191 11.83 -5.40 -8.93
CA ARG A 191 12.39 -5.72 -10.25
C ARG A 191 12.90 -7.15 -10.31
N LYS A 192 13.67 -7.59 -9.31
CA LYS A 192 14.24 -8.95 -9.27
C LYS A 192 13.18 -10.04 -9.13
N LEU A 193 12.16 -9.79 -8.35
CA LEU A 193 11.04 -10.72 -8.23
C LEU A 193 10.24 -10.81 -9.53
N ARG A 194 9.96 -9.69 -10.19
CA ARG A 194 9.27 -9.67 -11.50
C ARG A 194 10.06 -10.37 -12.60
N GLU A 195 11.42 -10.30 -12.57
CA GLU A 195 12.28 -11.03 -13.51
C GLU A 195 12.26 -12.55 -13.26
N ARG A 196 12.03 -12.98 -12.01
CA ARG A 196 12.21 -14.36 -11.57
C ARG A 196 10.91 -15.16 -11.43
N MET A 197 9.84 -14.52 -10.97
CA MET A 197 8.56 -15.18 -10.68
C MET A 197 7.64 -15.20 -11.90
N ASN A 198 6.87 -16.28 -12.04
CA ASN A 198 5.89 -16.47 -13.13
C ASN A 198 4.47 -16.04 -12.72
N ILE A 199 4.34 -15.31 -11.61
CA ILE A 199 3.09 -14.71 -11.12
C ILE A 199 3.27 -13.19 -11.03
N PRO A 200 2.20 -12.39 -11.06
CA PRO A 200 2.27 -10.96 -10.86
C PRO A 200 2.94 -10.58 -9.55
N VAL A 201 3.91 -9.65 -9.61
CA VAL A 201 4.54 -9.00 -8.47
C VAL A 201 4.30 -7.50 -8.56
N PHE A 202 3.82 -6.90 -7.49
CA PHE A 202 3.37 -5.52 -7.45
C PHE A 202 3.78 -4.88 -6.12
N HIS A 203 4.38 -3.68 -6.16
CA HIS A 203 4.68 -2.90 -4.95
C HIS A 203 3.67 -1.76 -4.83
N ASP A 204 2.76 -1.85 -3.87
CA ASP A 204 1.61 -0.95 -3.78
C ASP A 204 1.99 0.50 -3.48
N ASP A 205 2.95 0.72 -2.58
CA ASP A 205 3.43 2.08 -2.25
C ASP A 205 3.96 2.85 -3.47
N GLN A 206 4.46 2.14 -4.47
CA GLN A 206 4.84 2.72 -5.75
C GLN A 206 3.63 2.83 -6.68
N HIS A 207 3.13 1.71 -7.13
CA HIS A 207 2.22 1.64 -8.29
C HIS A 207 0.76 1.93 -7.93
N GLY A 208 0.29 1.49 -6.75
CA GLY A 208 -1.06 1.80 -6.28
C GLY A 208 -1.24 3.28 -6.07
N THR A 209 -0.27 3.92 -5.40
CA THR A 209 -0.24 5.38 -5.21
C THR A 209 -0.17 6.11 -6.54
N ALA A 210 0.67 5.66 -7.48
CA ALA A 210 0.79 6.28 -8.80
C ALA A 210 -0.52 6.22 -9.59
N ILE A 211 -1.23 5.09 -9.56
CA ILE A 211 -2.52 4.92 -10.25
C ILE A 211 -3.56 5.91 -9.73
N VAL A 212 -3.74 6.01 -8.42
CA VAL A 212 -4.77 6.90 -7.85
C VAL A 212 -4.42 8.38 -8.02
N VAL A 213 -3.14 8.74 -7.89
CA VAL A 213 -2.65 10.11 -8.12
C VAL A 213 -2.77 10.48 -9.60
N GLY A 214 -2.37 9.60 -10.51
CA GLY A 214 -2.53 9.80 -11.94
C GLY A 214 -3.99 10.03 -12.33
N ALA A 215 -4.90 9.20 -11.83
CA ALA A 215 -6.34 9.35 -12.04
C ALA A 215 -6.87 10.69 -11.50
N ALA A 216 -6.44 11.09 -10.30
CA ALA A 216 -6.85 12.36 -9.68
C ALA A 216 -6.35 13.56 -10.49
N ILE A 217 -5.08 13.58 -10.91
CA ILE A 217 -4.49 14.65 -11.71
C ILE A 217 -5.20 14.76 -13.07
N MET A 218 -5.36 13.65 -13.77
CA MET A 218 -6.02 13.65 -15.08
C MET A 218 -7.46 14.18 -15.02
N ASN A 219 -8.22 13.78 -14.01
CA ASN A 219 -9.59 14.28 -13.84
C ASN A 219 -9.61 15.72 -13.33
N GLY A 220 -8.71 16.09 -12.42
CA GLY A 220 -8.57 17.47 -11.95
C GLY A 220 -8.24 18.44 -13.08
N LEU A 221 -7.34 18.06 -13.97
CA LEU A 221 -7.00 18.88 -15.15
C LEU A 221 -8.21 19.07 -16.09
N LYS A 222 -9.03 18.02 -16.30
CA LYS A 222 -10.28 18.15 -17.05
C LYS A 222 -11.23 19.15 -16.41
N VAL A 223 -11.42 19.09 -15.09
CA VAL A 223 -12.31 19.99 -14.36
C VAL A 223 -11.89 21.45 -14.49
N VAL A 224 -10.58 21.73 -14.45
CA VAL A 224 -10.05 23.11 -14.56
C VAL A 224 -9.69 23.52 -16.00
N GLY A 225 -9.97 22.69 -16.99
CA GLY A 225 -9.70 22.98 -18.40
C GLY A 225 -8.23 23.13 -18.75
N LYS A 226 -7.32 22.41 -18.05
CA LYS A 226 -5.88 22.46 -18.28
C LYS A 226 -5.38 21.21 -19.00
N ASP A 227 -4.31 21.41 -19.77
CA ASP A 227 -3.63 20.33 -20.51
C ASP A 227 -2.42 19.83 -19.71
N LEU A 228 -2.30 18.51 -19.54
CA LEU A 228 -1.18 17.86 -18.85
C LEU A 228 0.18 18.29 -19.41
N LYS A 229 0.29 18.54 -20.71
CA LYS A 229 1.53 18.95 -21.38
C LYS A 229 1.95 20.38 -21.06
N LYS A 230 1.05 21.20 -20.51
CA LYS A 230 1.28 22.65 -20.28
C LYS A 230 1.36 23.04 -18.82
N VAL A 231 1.01 22.15 -17.91
CA VAL A 231 1.08 22.43 -16.48
C VAL A 231 2.48 22.18 -15.94
N LYS A 232 2.84 22.92 -14.87
CA LYS A 232 4.03 22.66 -14.08
C LYS A 232 3.63 21.84 -12.85
N LEU A 233 4.47 20.87 -12.51
CA LEU A 233 4.30 20.01 -11.36
C LEU A 233 5.47 20.16 -10.41
N VAL A 234 5.17 20.34 -9.12
CA VAL A 234 6.16 20.35 -8.04
C VAL A 234 5.78 19.28 -7.04
N THR A 235 6.69 18.36 -6.75
CA THR A 235 6.50 17.37 -5.70
C THR A 235 7.36 17.67 -4.49
N SER A 236 6.75 17.59 -3.31
CA SER A 236 7.44 17.69 -2.02
C SER A 236 7.67 16.29 -1.49
N GLY A 237 8.87 15.79 -1.69
CA GLY A 237 9.30 14.42 -1.42
C GLY A 237 9.78 13.72 -2.68
N ALA A 238 10.82 12.88 -2.53
CA ALA A 238 11.45 12.09 -3.60
C ALA A 238 11.53 10.60 -3.24
N GLY A 239 10.59 10.11 -2.43
CA GLY A 239 10.50 8.70 -2.05
C GLY A 239 9.86 7.83 -3.13
N ALA A 240 9.67 6.53 -2.81
CA ALA A 240 9.15 5.52 -3.74
C ALA A 240 7.83 5.93 -4.41
N ALA A 241 6.86 6.39 -3.62
CA ALA A 241 5.57 6.84 -4.14
C ALA A 241 5.68 8.03 -5.08
N ALA A 242 6.48 9.05 -4.70
CA ALA A 242 6.66 10.26 -5.51
C ALA A 242 7.28 9.92 -6.86
N LEU A 243 8.35 9.14 -6.89
CA LEU A 243 9.02 8.74 -8.13
C LEU A 243 8.09 7.95 -9.05
N ALA A 244 7.36 6.97 -8.52
CA ALA A 244 6.40 6.19 -9.30
C ALA A 244 5.25 7.05 -9.87
N CYS A 245 4.76 8.04 -9.10
CA CYS A 245 3.77 9.00 -9.60
C CYS A 245 4.32 9.83 -10.76
N LEU A 246 5.56 10.30 -10.66
CA LEU A 246 6.18 11.10 -11.70
C LEU A 246 6.44 10.29 -12.96
N ASP A 247 6.94 9.07 -12.84
CA ASP A 247 7.16 8.17 -13.96
C ASP A 247 5.84 7.91 -14.71
N LEU A 248 4.76 7.59 -13.98
CA LEU A 248 3.45 7.40 -14.59
C LEU A 248 2.95 8.67 -15.31
N LEU A 249 3.15 9.86 -14.74
CA LEU A 249 2.72 11.10 -15.38
C LEU A 249 3.53 11.42 -16.63
N VAL A 250 4.82 11.09 -16.66
CA VAL A 250 5.66 11.18 -17.86
C VAL A 250 5.16 10.22 -18.93
N ASP A 251 4.86 8.97 -18.59
CA ASP A 251 4.28 7.98 -19.50
C ASP A 251 2.93 8.42 -20.06
N LEU A 252 2.13 9.16 -19.29
CA LEU A 252 0.87 9.76 -19.72
C LEU A 252 1.06 11.02 -20.57
N GLY A 253 2.30 11.47 -20.77
CA GLY A 253 2.68 12.54 -21.70
C GLY A 253 3.00 13.88 -21.05
N MET A 254 3.25 13.95 -19.73
CA MET A 254 3.78 15.15 -19.09
C MET A 254 5.25 15.36 -19.48
N PRO A 255 5.65 16.55 -19.99
CA PRO A 255 7.05 16.82 -20.28
C PRO A 255 7.89 16.85 -18.99
N ILE A 256 9.02 16.13 -19.01
CA ILE A 256 9.90 16.03 -17.83
C ILE A 256 10.44 17.39 -17.36
N GLU A 257 10.63 18.33 -18.29
CA GLU A 257 11.06 19.71 -18.03
C GLU A 257 10.03 20.54 -17.24
N ASN A 258 8.78 20.06 -17.17
CA ASN A 258 7.73 20.68 -16.39
C ASN A 258 7.64 20.13 -14.95
N ILE A 259 8.56 19.25 -14.55
CA ILE A 259 8.54 18.57 -13.24
C ILE A 259 9.69 19.08 -12.37
N TRP A 260 9.38 19.49 -11.15
CA TRP A 260 10.33 19.79 -10.09
C TRP A 260 10.15 18.86 -8.92
N VAL A 261 11.25 18.28 -8.48
CA VAL A 261 11.28 17.35 -7.33
C VAL A 261 12.05 18.00 -6.20
N THR A 262 11.52 17.92 -4.99
CA THR A 262 12.20 18.37 -3.78
C THR A 262 12.27 17.23 -2.76
N ASP A 263 13.31 17.26 -1.93
CA ASP A 263 13.47 16.41 -0.76
C ASP A 263 13.85 17.24 0.47
N LEU A 264 14.32 16.60 1.55
CA LEU A 264 14.71 17.29 2.79
C LEU A 264 15.87 18.31 2.59
N ALA A 265 16.73 18.08 1.60
CA ALA A 265 17.86 18.96 1.28
C ALA A 265 17.52 20.01 0.21
N GLY A 266 16.27 20.06 -0.27
CA GLY A 266 15.79 21.02 -1.25
C GLY A 266 15.56 20.43 -2.64
N VAL A 267 15.73 21.26 -3.69
CA VAL A 267 15.46 20.84 -5.06
C VAL A 267 16.45 19.76 -5.52
N VAL A 268 15.93 18.71 -6.13
CA VAL A 268 16.72 17.65 -6.77
C VAL A 268 17.12 18.13 -8.16
N TYR A 269 18.42 18.12 -8.47
CA TYR A 269 18.95 18.55 -9.76
C TYR A 269 20.13 17.69 -10.21
N LYS A 270 20.39 17.70 -11.52
CA LYS A 270 21.51 16.91 -12.10
C LYS A 270 22.86 17.39 -11.56
N GLY A 271 23.64 16.47 -11.00
CA GLY A 271 24.97 16.73 -10.42
C GLY A 271 24.94 17.05 -8.92
N ARG A 272 23.78 17.00 -8.27
CA ARG A 272 23.69 17.05 -6.81
C ARG A 272 24.34 15.78 -6.21
N LYS A 273 25.19 15.97 -5.19
CA LYS A 273 25.91 14.86 -4.54
C LYS A 273 25.16 14.21 -3.38
N GLU A 274 24.27 14.97 -2.76
CA GLU A 274 23.46 14.51 -1.64
C GLU A 274 22.23 13.82 -2.21
N LEU A 275 22.24 12.51 -2.22
CA LEU A 275 21.07 11.68 -2.53
C LEU A 275 20.48 11.14 -1.23
N MET A 276 19.15 10.94 -1.20
CA MET A 276 18.49 10.27 -0.06
C MET A 276 18.95 8.83 0.05
#